data_44a71912e0af46eee3c9b909d78a95c1
#
_entry.id   44a71912e0af46eee3c9b909d78a95c1
#
_cell.length_a   1.000
_cell.length_b   1.000
_cell.length_c   1.000
_cell.angle_alpha   90.00
_cell.angle_beta   90.00
_cell.angle_gamma   90.00
#
_symmetry.space_group_name_H-M   'P 1'
#
loop_
_entity.id
_entity.type
_entity.pdbx_description
1 polymer ?
#
loop_
_entity_poly.entity_id
_entity_poly.type
_entity_poly.pdbx_seq_one_letter_code
_entity_poly.pdbx_strand_id
1 'polypeptide(L)'
;MKGSSVPHTEAHDRRVALSVTTVGILAATLNSSILLISLPAIFKGLGLQPLAPENISYLLWMLMGFLLVTAVLVVTFGRLGDQYGRAKLFNLGFLIFTLASVGCALVPNSGGAGALEIIVLRVIQGVGGAMVMANSTALITDAFPPDRRGFALGVNQVSALAGSFLGLIIGGVLSEWDWRAVFWVSVPIGVWGTWMGYRTLHDKPRDPGRRISIDWWGNLTFGVGLVAVLVGIVYGLQPYGGHTMGWSSPTVLTCLVGGVVLLVAFGVIETRVADPMIDMRLFRIRAFSAGQAVNLLASMSRGGLQFMLIIWLQGIWLPLHGYSFADTPLWAGIYMLPLTVGFLIAGPASGAVSDRFGARAFATGGLLLTAVTFVGLILLPADFNYVEFALLLAFNGIGMGLMAAPNSAAIMNAVPATSRGAASGIRATGMNAGMVLSMGGFFTLMAVGLASRLPQALAGGLTSAGVDPAQAAAASHVSPVGSLFAAFLGDNPIKDLVPNAKGAVADRIYDGHFFPNLISDPFRHGLLIAFTASIIMLLLAAGASLMRGERYVHDDAADDRAAAAGEHHRIAEALAAEGDALSVPAGLEASDRDEDALSGGRARR
;
A
#
# COMPACT_ATOMS: atom_id res chain seq x y z
N MET A 1 5.79 47.83 23.39
CA MET A 1 4.71 47.51 22.44
C MET A 1 5.31 46.86 21.21
N LYS A 2 5.33 45.51 21.13
CA LYS A 2 5.61 44.76 19.92
C LYS A 2 4.33 43.99 19.58
N GLY A 3 3.67 44.42 18.51
CA GLY A 3 2.40 43.90 18.06
C GLY A 3 2.45 42.45 17.65
N SER A 4 1.45 41.71 18.07
CA SER A 4 1.12 40.33 17.77
C SER A 4 0.72 40.16 16.30
N SER A 5 1.69 39.89 15.40
CA SER A 5 1.43 39.56 13.97
C SER A 5 1.51 38.04 13.68
N VAL A 6 1.30 37.21 14.71
CA VAL A 6 1.56 35.76 14.64
C VAL A 6 0.39 34.87 14.16
N PRO A 7 -0.92 35.24 14.19
CA PRO A 7 -1.98 34.27 13.85
C PRO A 7 -2.18 34.02 12.36
N HIS A 8 -1.87 34.95 11.47
CA HIS A 8 -2.14 34.80 10.03
C HIS A 8 -1.11 33.93 9.30
N THR A 9 0.16 33.96 9.70
CA THR A 9 1.24 33.17 9.11
C THR A 9 1.09 31.67 9.44
N GLU A 10 0.83 31.32 10.69
CA GLU A 10 0.67 29.91 11.10
C GLU A 10 -0.53 29.22 10.45
N ALA A 11 -1.67 29.91 10.30
CA ALA A 11 -2.85 29.35 9.64
C ALA A 11 -2.61 29.16 8.13
N HIS A 12 -1.83 30.02 7.51
CA HIS A 12 -1.42 29.91 6.11
C HIS A 12 -0.49 28.71 5.93
N ASP A 13 0.55 28.59 6.75
CA ASP A 13 1.53 27.50 6.68
C ASP A 13 0.88 26.12 6.87
N ARG A 14 -0.10 25.99 7.77
CA ARG A 14 -0.90 24.78 7.97
C ARG A 14 -1.69 24.39 6.73
N ARG A 15 -2.37 25.34 6.08
CA ARG A 15 -3.14 25.09 4.85
C ARG A 15 -2.23 24.67 3.70
N VAL A 16 -1.09 25.31 3.57
CA VAL A 16 -0.12 25.01 2.53
C VAL A 16 0.50 23.63 2.76
N ALA A 17 0.93 23.32 3.98
CA ALA A 17 1.45 21.99 4.31
C ALA A 17 0.42 20.90 4.00
N LEU A 18 -0.85 21.10 4.37
CA LEU A 18 -1.93 20.15 4.05
C LEU A 18 -2.11 20.01 2.54
N SER A 19 -2.15 21.12 1.79
CA SER A 19 -2.37 21.07 0.34
C SER A 19 -1.25 20.34 -0.38
N VAL A 20 0.01 20.67 -0.07
CA VAL A 20 1.18 20.05 -0.73
C VAL A 20 1.30 18.56 -0.40
N THR A 21 1.11 18.18 0.87
CA THR A 21 1.17 16.76 1.27
C THR A 21 0.00 15.96 0.72
N THR A 22 -1.19 16.56 0.66
CA THR A 22 -2.40 15.95 0.07
C THR A 22 -2.22 15.67 -1.41
N VAL A 23 -1.68 16.65 -2.17
CA VAL A 23 -1.37 16.47 -3.60
C VAL A 23 -0.28 15.41 -3.79
N GLY A 24 0.69 15.32 -2.87
CA GLY A 24 1.72 14.28 -2.93
C GLY A 24 1.16 12.86 -2.83
N ILE A 25 0.29 12.64 -1.86
CA ILE A 25 -0.38 11.33 -1.70
C ILE A 25 -1.31 11.05 -2.88
N LEU A 26 -2.07 12.03 -3.33
CA LEU A 26 -2.93 11.91 -4.51
C LEU A 26 -2.11 11.52 -5.74
N ALA A 27 -0.98 12.17 -6.01
CA ALA A 27 -0.11 11.85 -7.14
C ALA A 27 0.44 10.41 -7.07
N ALA A 28 0.90 9.98 -5.91
CA ALA A 28 1.46 8.64 -5.72
C ALA A 28 0.39 7.54 -5.89
N THR A 29 -0.82 7.74 -5.36
CA THR A 29 -1.92 6.78 -5.47
C THR A 29 -2.57 6.77 -6.84
N LEU A 30 -2.72 7.94 -7.48
CA LEU A 30 -3.16 8.08 -8.86
C LEU A 30 -2.24 7.30 -9.81
N ASN A 31 -0.92 7.51 -9.68
CA ASN A 31 0.07 6.83 -10.51
C ASN A 31 0.03 5.30 -10.38
N SER A 32 -0.26 4.79 -9.19
CA SER A 32 -0.39 3.34 -8.98
C SER A 32 -1.61 2.76 -9.69
N SER A 33 -2.73 3.46 -9.64
CA SER A 33 -4.01 2.98 -10.20
C SER A 33 -4.11 3.22 -11.70
N ILE A 34 -3.56 4.32 -12.21
CA ILE A 34 -3.57 4.64 -13.63
C ILE A 34 -2.86 3.55 -14.44
N LEU A 35 -1.74 3.03 -13.94
CA LEU A 35 -1.01 1.99 -14.63
C LEU A 35 -1.80 0.69 -14.71
N LEU A 36 -2.50 0.34 -13.63
CA LEU A 36 -3.27 -0.91 -13.56
C LEU A 36 -4.32 -1.01 -14.67
N ILE A 37 -5.00 0.09 -14.95
CA ILE A 37 -6.06 0.13 -15.98
C ILE A 37 -5.48 0.29 -17.41
N SER A 38 -4.34 1.00 -17.53
CA SER A 38 -3.74 1.34 -18.81
C SER A 38 -2.72 0.31 -19.33
N LEU A 39 -2.48 -0.76 -18.58
CA LEU A 39 -1.48 -1.77 -18.91
C LEU A 39 -1.70 -2.43 -20.29
N PRO A 40 -2.95 -2.73 -20.73
CA PRO A 40 -3.21 -3.23 -22.07
C PRO A 40 -2.70 -2.28 -23.17
N ALA A 41 -2.97 -0.99 -23.02
CA ALA A 41 -2.53 0.03 -23.99
C ALA A 41 -1.00 0.15 -24.02
N ILE A 42 -0.33 0.04 -22.87
CA ILE A 42 1.15 0.07 -22.76
C ILE A 42 1.75 -1.15 -23.47
N PHE A 43 1.22 -2.36 -23.24
CA PHE A 43 1.68 -3.57 -23.89
C PHE A 43 1.53 -3.51 -25.41
N LYS A 44 0.37 -3.09 -25.88
CA LYS A 44 0.10 -2.88 -27.30
C LYS A 44 1.03 -1.81 -27.90
N GLY A 45 1.24 -0.70 -27.20
CA GLY A 45 2.11 0.39 -27.62
C GLY A 45 3.60 0.01 -27.69
N LEU A 46 4.04 -0.94 -26.85
CA LEU A 46 5.38 -1.52 -26.89
C LEU A 46 5.51 -2.67 -27.91
N GLY A 47 4.41 -3.17 -28.47
CA GLY A 47 4.41 -4.32 -29.38
C GLY A 47 4.74 -5.65 -28.69
N LEU A 48 4.36 -5.80 -27.42
CA LEU A 48 4.57 -7.02 -26.64
C LEU A 48 3.41 -8.00 -26.82
N GLN A 49 3.75 -9.27 -27.07
CA GLN A 49 2.74 -10.33 -27.20
C GLN A 49 2.39 -10.91 -25.81
N PRO A 50 1.10 -10.95 -25.43
CA PRO A 50 0.66 -11.40 -24.11
C PRO A 50 0.96 -12.86 -23.80
N LEU A 51 0.97 -13.71 -24.83
CA LEU A 51 1.18 -15.15 -24.68
C LEU A 51 2.65 -15.56 -24.52
N ALA A 52 3.58 -14.68 -24.86
CA ALA A 52 5.00 -14.97 -24.74
C ALA A 52 5.39 -15.06 -23.26
N PRO A 53 5.93 -16.19 -22.76
CA PRO A 53 6.20 -16.42 -21.35
C PRO A 53 7.12 -15.35 -20.71
N GLU A 54 8.08 -14.82 -21.49
CA GLU A 54 8.98 -13.76 -21.08
C GLU A 54 8.26 -12.44 -20.80
N ASN A 55 7.17 -12.16 -21.51
CA ASN A 55 6.42 -10.90 -21.39
C ASN A 55 5.53 -10.86 -20.14
N ILE A 56 5.18 -12.01 -19.57
CA ILE A 56 4.47 -12.11 -18.28
C ILE A 56 5.30 -11.45 -17.16
N SER A 57 6.62 -11.65 -17.19
CA SER A 57 7.53 -11.02 -16.24
C SER A 57 7.48 -9.49 -16.34
N TYR A 58 7.53 -8.94 -17.56
CA TYR A 58 7.44 -7.49 -17.76
C TYR A 58 6.14 -6.90 -17.21
N LEU A 59 5.02 -7.56 -17.45
CA LEU A 59 3.72 -7.12 -16.95
C LEU A 59 3.69 -7.04 -15.42
N LEU A 60 4.12 -8.12 -14.76
CA LEU A 60 4.13 -8.18 -13.30
C LEU A 60 5.09 -7.14 -12.70
N TRP A 61 6.29 -6.97 -13.27
CA TRP A 61 7.25 -5.99 -12.79
C TRP A 61 6.82 -4.54 -13.04
N MET A 62 6.15 -4.24 -14.14
CA MET A 62 5.58 -2.91 -14.37
C MET A 62 4.55 -2.54 -13.30
N LEU A 63 3.69 -3.49 -12.90
CA LEU A 63 2.69 -3.27 -11.85
C LEU A 63 3.32 -3.21 -10.46
N MET A 64 4.15 -4.19 -10.13
CA MET A 64 4.64 -4.40 -8.77
C MET A 64 5.88 -3.57 -8.43
N GLY A 65 6.71 -3.20 -9.41
CA GLY A 65 8.00 -2.55 -9.16
C GLY A 65 7.90 -1.28 -8.33
N PHE A 66 6.95 -0.41 -8.64
CA PHE A 66 6.67 0.80 -7.87
C PHE A 66 6.19 0.47 -6.44
N LEU A 67 5.21 -0.43 -6.31
CA LEU A 67 4.62 -0.79 -5.02
C LEU A 67 5.63 -1.51 -4.12
N LEU A 68 6.43 -2.40 -4.70
CA LEU A 68 7.49 -3.14 -4.01
C LEU A 68 8.51 -2.18 -3.39
N VAL A 69 9.07 -1.28 -4.20
CA VAL A 69 10.06 -0.32 -3.73
C VAL A 69 9.47 0.62 -2.69
N THR A 70 8.22 1.04 -2.89
CA THR A 70 7.52 1.88 -1.91
C THR A 70 7.32 1.12 -0.59
N ALA A 71 6.91 -0.15 -0.62
CA ALA A 71 6.71 -0.96 0.58
C ALA A 71 8.02 -1.13 1.38
N VAL A 72 9.14 -1.37 0.69
CA VAL A 72 10.46 -1.57 1.31
C VAL A 72 11.01 -0.29 1.91
N LEU A 73 10.92 0.83 1.19
CA LEU A 73 11.66 2.05 1.53
C LEU A 73 10.87 3.07 2.37
N VAL A 74 9.55 2.92 2.52
CA VAL A 74 8.72 3.91 3.22
C VAL A 74 9.13 4.11 4.67
N VAL A 75 9.49 3.04 5.40
CA VAL A 75 9.95 3.14 6.80
C VAL A 75 11.33 3.77 6.87
N THR A 76 12.24 3.33 6.00
CA THR A 76 13.61 3.89 5.88
C THR A 76 13.57 5.39 5.62
N PHE A 77 12.77 5.84 4.64
CA PHE A 77 12.68 7.27 4.32
C PHE A 77 11.92 8.08 5.37
N GLY A 78 11.06 7.47 6.16
CA GLY A 78 10.49 8.09 7.36
C GLY A 78 11.57 8.47 8.35
N ARG A 79 12.47 7.52 8.70
CA ARG A 79 13.61 7.77 9.59
C ARG A 79 14.65 8.73 9.02
N LEU A 80 14.98 8.57 7.74
CA LEU A 80 15.85 9.53 7.05
C LEU A 80 15.26 10.94 7.09
N GLY A 81 13.93 11.07 6.96
CA GLY A 81 13.20 12.32 7.13
C GLY A 81 13.39 12.92 8.51
N ASP A 82 13.32 12.09 9.53
CA ASP A 82 13.57 12.52 10.91
C ASP A 82 15.02 12.97 11.13
N GLN A 83 15.97 12.42 10.41
CA GLN A 83 17.40 12.74 10.52
C GLN A 83 17.83 13.92 9.65
N TYR A 84 17.41 13.96 8.37
CA TYR A 84 17.92 14.92 7.38
C TYR A 84 16.94 16.05 7.05
N GLY A 85 15.69 15.94 7.44
CA GLY A 85 14.63 16.91 7.16
C GLY A 85 13.47 16.28 6.42
N ARG A 86 12.28 16.33 7.04
CA ARG A 86 11.05 15.79 6.45
C ARG A 86 10.66 16.54 5.20
N ALA A 87 10.75 17.87 5.21
CA ALA A 87 10.47 18.72 4.07
C ALA A 87 11.47 18.51 2.93
N LYS A 88 12.76 18.38 3.26
CA LYS A 88 13.80 18.11 2.26
C LYS A 88 13.61 16.78 1.54
N LEU A 89 13.35 15.70 2.31
CA LEU A 89 13.12 14.39 1.72
C LEU A 89 11.82 14.35 0.93
N PHE A 90 10.76 14.97 1.43
CA PHE A 90 9.50 15.06 0.71
C PHE A 90 9.67 15.75 -0.66
N ASN A 91 10.37 16.89 -0.69
CA ASN A 91 10.61 17.66 -1.91
C ASN A 91 11.52 16.90 -2.89
N LEU A 92 12.59 16.27 -2.39
CA LEU A 92 13.46 15.42 -3.20
C LEU A 92 12.67 14.23 -3.77
N GLY A 93 11.79 13.62 -2.96
CA GLY A 93 10.91 12.55 -3.40
C GLY A 93 9.99 12.97 -4.55
N PHE A 94 9.39 14.17 -4.45
CA PHE A 94 8.57 14.71 -5.53
C PHE A 94 9.37 14.95 -6.81
N LEU A 95 10.59 15.48 -6.69
CA LEU A 95 11.48 15.69 -7.82
C LEU A 95 11.83 14.38 -8.53
N ILE A 96 12.27 13.36 -7.76
CA ILE A 96 12.61 12.04 -8.30
C ILE A 96 11.37 11.41 -8.98
N PHE A 97 10.21 11.46 -8.32
CA PHE A 97 8.94 10.96 -8.86
C PHE A 97 8.59 11.63 -10.18
N THR A 98 8.74 12.95 -10.28
CA THR A 98 8.43 13.73 -11.48
C THR A 98 9.39 13.40 -12.62
N LEU A 99 10.71 13.37 -12.35
CA LEU A 99 11.71 13.05 -13.37
C LEU A 99 11.55 11.62 -13.90
N ALA A 100 11.25 10.67 -13.03
CA ALA A 100 10.97 9.30 -13.44
C ALA A 100 9.67 9.20 -14.26
N SER A 101 8.63 10.00 -13.93
CA SER A 101 7.40 10.08 -14.74
C SER A 101 7.66 10.62 -16.14
N VAL A 102 8.47 11.67 -16.25
CA VAL A 102 8.95 12.19 -17.57
C VAL A 102 9.72 11.12 -18.32
N GLY A 103 10.63 10.40 -17.64
CA GLY A 103 11.37 9.28 -18.23
C GLY A 103 10.43 8.22 -18.81
N CYS A 104 9.45 7.76 -18.05
CA CYS A 104 8.45 6.77 -18.53
C CYS A 104 7.67 7.25 -19.75
N ALA A 105 7.32 8.55 -19.80
CA ALA A 105 6.60 9.13 -20.93
C ALA A 105 7.47 9.24 -22.21
N LEU A 106 8.80 9.34 -22.05
CA LEU A 106 9.75 9.56 -23.14
C LEU A 106 10.50 8.29 -23.58
N VAL A 107 10.14 7.11 -23.08
CA VAL A 107 10.79 5.84 -23.45
C VAL A 107 10.82 5.67 -24.97
N PRO A 108 12.03 5.60 -25.59
CA PRO A 108 12.17 5.57 -27.04
C PRO A 108 12.06 4.17 -27.62
N ASN A 109 12.39 3.13 -26.83
CA ASN A 109 12.47 1.76 -27.27
C ASN A 109 11.10 1.04 -27.22
N SER A 110 10.93 0.01 -28.05
CA SER A 110 9.80 -0.89 -28.09
C SER A 110 10.23 -2.32 -27.68
N GLY A 111 9.26 -3.20 -27.56
CA GLY A 111 9.50 -4.59 -27.14
C GLY A 111 10.03 -4.71 -25.73
N GLY A 112 10.79 -5.76 -25.46
CA GLY A 112 11.35 -6.06 -24.14
C GLY A 112 12.30 -4.99 -23.61
N ALA A 113 13.04 -4.28 -24.49
CA ALA A 113 13.92 -3.18 -24.09
C ALA A 113 13.10 -2.01 -23.52
N GLY A 114 12.03 -1.59 -24.21
CA GLY A 114 11.13 -0.54 -23.71
C GLY A 114 10.42 -0.93 -22.43
N ALA A 115 10.03 -2.21 -22.30
CA ALA A 115 9.45 -2.74 -21.08
C ALA A 115 10.42 -2.64 -19.89
N LEU A 116 11.68 -3.03 -20.09
CA LEU A 116 12.71 -2.96 -19.06
C LEU A 116 12.99 -1.51 -18.64
N GLU A 117 13.06 -0.57 -19.61
CA GLU A 117 13.22 0.86 -19.32
C GLU A 117 12.08 1.39 -18.43
N ILE A 118 10.82 1.06 -18.77
CA ILE A 118 9.67 1.45 -17.96
C ILE A 118 9.80 0.83 -16.55
N ILE A 119 10.15 -0.44 -16.42
CA ILE A 119 10.31 -1.11 -15.12
C ILE A 119 11.37 -0.39 -14.27
N VAL A 120 12.55 -0.09 -14.83
CA VAL A 120 13.61 0.60 -14.10
C VAL A 120 13.15 1.99 -13.65
N LEU A 121 12.50 2.74 -14.55
CA LEU A 121 11.97 4.06 -14.23
C LEU A 121 10.85 3.99 -13.18
N ARG A 122 10.01 2.95 -13.19
CA ARG A 122 9.00 2.67 -12.17
C ARG A 122 9.61 2.36 -10.80
N VAL A 123 10.73 1.65 -10.75
CA VAL A 123 11.52 1.42 -9.53
C VAL A 123 12.03 2.76 -8.98
N ILE A 124 12.62 3.62 -9.83
CA ILE A 124 13.09 4.96 -9.45
C ILE A 124 11.91 5.83 -8.99
N GLN A 125 10.78 5.78 -9.69
CA GLN A 125 9.55 6.48 -9.32
C GLN A 125 9.03 6.00 -7.96
N GLY A 126 9.15 4.69 -7.64
CA GLY A 126 8.83 4.09 -6.35
C GLY A 126 9.68 4.63 -5.20
N VAL A 127 10.98 4.89 -5.45
CA VAL A 127 11.86 5.58 -4.47
C VAL A 127 11.30 6.97 -4.14
N GLY A 128 10.97 7.77 -5.15
CA GLY A 128 10.36 9.09 -4.97
C GLY A 128 9.01 9.00 -4.24
N GLY A 129 8.16 8.05 -4.63
CA GLY A 129 6.86 7.78 -3.99
C GLY A 129 6.99 7.42 -2.52
N ALA A 130 7.95 6.57 -2.15
CA ALA A 130 8.25 6.19 -0.77
C ALA A 130 8.66 7.41 0.08
N MET A 131 9.51 8.28 -0.45
CA MET A 131 9.93 9.52 0.22
C MET A 131 8.74 10.46 0.47
N VAL A 132 7.86 10.63 -0.52
CA VAL A 132 6.65 11.44 -0.42
C VAL A 132 5.69 10.86 0.61
N MET A 133 5.37 9.56 0.52
CA MET A 133 4.40 8.91 1.41
C MET A 133 4.88 8.86 2.86
N ALA A 134 6.15 8.53 3.09
CA ALA A 134 6.73 8.45 4.43
C ALA A 134 6.67 9.79 5.16
N ASN A 135 7.04 10.88 4.48
CA ASN A 135 7.16 12.19 5.09
C ASN A 135 5.85 12.99 5.09
N SER A 136 4.86 12.66 4.24
CA SER A 136 3.58 13.37 4.18
C SER A 136 2.84 13.37 5.51
N THR A 137 2.66 12.19 6.12
CA THR A 137 1.98 12.04 7.42
C THR A 137 2.72 12.79 8.53
N ALA A 138 4.05 12.75 8.51
CA ALA A 138 4.90 13.41 9.49
C ALA A 138 4.82 14.94 9.38
N LEU A 139 4.86 15.50 8.17
CA LEU A 139 4.71 16.93 7.91
C LEU A 139 3.34 17.45 8.37
N ILE A 140 2.26 16.70 8.13
CA ILE A 140 0.92 17.05 8.64
C ILE A 140 0.93 17.08 10.18
N THR A 141 1.53 16.07 10.80
CA THR A 141 1.59 15.97 12.27
C THR A 141 2.38 17.11 12.88
N ASP A 142 3.43 17.61 12.19
CA ASP A 142 4.23 18.76 12.62
C ASP A 142 3.51 20.09 12.44
N ALA A 143 2.69 20.20 11.40
CA ALA A 143 2.01 21.46 11.06
C ALA A 143 0.73 21.68 11.89
N PHE A 144 0.05 20.60 12.30
CA PHE A 144 -1.25 20.69 12.96
C PHE A 144 -1.18 20.40 14.46
N PRO A 145 -1.89 21.19 15.29
CA PRO A 145 -2.03 20.92 16.72
C PRO A 145 -2.83 19.63 16.96
N PRO A 146 -2.70 19.00 18.14
CA PRO A 146 -3.30 17.69 18.43
C PRO A 146 -4.80 17.59 18.18
N ASP A 147 -5.55 18.65 18.47
CA ASP A 147 -7.00 18.75 18.29
C ASP A 147 -7.46 18.75 16.82
N ARG A 148 -6.58 19.08 15.86
CA ARG A 148 -6.89 19.19 14.43
C ARG A 148 -6.13 18.19 13.55
N ARG A 149 -5.22 17.40 14.11
CA ARG A 149 -4.44 16.38 13.37
C ARG A 149 -5.33 15.34 12.72
N GLY A 150 -6.37 14.89 13.44
CA GLY A 150 -7.31 13.88 12.93
C GLY A 150 -8.00 14.35 11.65
N PHE A 151 -8.45 15.60 11.60
CA PHE A 151 -9.04 16.18 10.40
C PHE A 151 -8.04 16.23 9.24
N ALA A 152 -6.82 16.70 9.48
CA ALA A 152 -5.80 16.84 8.43
C ALA A 152 -5.35 15.50 7.87
N LEU A 153 -5.16 14.50 8.74
CA LEU A 153 -4.86 13.11 8.33
C LEU A 153 -6.06 12.48 7.60
N GLY A 154 -7.28 12.80 8.00
CA GLY A 154 -8.50 12.39 7.31
C GLY A 154 -8.56 12.91 5.87
N VAL A 155 -8.28 14.20 5.66
CA VAL A 155 -8.19 14.81 4.32
C VAL A 155 -7.13 14.10 3.47
N ASN A 156 -5.97 13.79 4.05
CA ASN A 156 -4.90 13.07 3.35
C ASN A 156 -5.33 11.66 2.92
N GLN A 157 -6.06 10.94 3.78
CA GLN A 157 -6.61 9.61 3.46
C GLN A 157 -7.68 9.67 2.37
N VAL A 158 -8.58 10.66 2.43
CA VAL A 158 -9.59 10.89 1.36
C VAL A 158 -8.89 11.16 0.03
N SER A 159 -7.79 11.91 0.04
CA SER A 159 -7.02 12.21 -1.17
C SER A 159 -6.30 11.00 -1.74
N ALA A 160 -5.80 10.11 -0.88
CA ALA A 160 -5.25 8.83 -1.33
C ALA A 160 -6.29 7.98 -2.08
N LEU A 161 -7.51 7.97 -1.56
CA LEU A 161 -8.62 7.27 -2.19
C LEU A 161 -9.04 7.96 -3.50
N ALA A 162 -9.23 9.26 -3.47
CA ALA A 162 -9.55 10.05 -4.66
C ALA A 162 -8.51 9.85 -5.77
N GLY A 163 -7.22 9.82 -5.40
CA GLY A 163 -6.13 9.53 -6.33
C GLY A 163 -6.25 8.15 -6.98
N SER A 164 -6.56 7.12 -6.18
CA SER A 164 -6.78 5.77 -6.72
C SER A 164 -7.93 5.70 -7.74
N PHE A 165 -8.96 6.51 -7.55
CA PHE A 165 -10.11 6.55 -8.46
C PHE A 165 -9.87 7.37 -9.70
N LEU A 166 -9.41 8.59 -9.48
CA LEU A 166 -9.03 9.47 -10.60
C LEU A 166 -8.02 8.74 -11.50
N GLY A 167 -7.14 7.93 -10.89
CA GLY A 167 -6.19 7.10 -11.63
C GLY A 167 -6.88 6.11 -12.59
N LEU A 168 -7.91 5.41 -12.12
CA LEU A 168 -8.65 4.47 -12.98
C LEU A 168 -9.36 5.18 -14.13
N ILE A 169 -10.08 6.27 -13.84
CA ILE A 169 -10.84 7.01 -14.88
C ILE A 169 -9.89 7.70 -15.86
N ILE A 170 -8.92 8.46 -15.33
CA ILE A 170 -7.95 9.20 -16.16
C ILE A 170 -7.11 8.22 -16.98
N GLY A 171 -6.71 7.08 -16.36
CA GLY A 171 -5.97 6.02 -17.05
C GLY A 171 -6.74 5.42 -18.20
N GLY A 172 -8.04 5.16 -18.01
CA GLY A 172 -8.93 4.71 -19.06
C GLY A 172 -8.99 5.69 -20.24
N VAL A 173 -9.33 6.96 -19.95
CA VAL A 173 -9.41 8.01 -20.98
C VAL A 173 -8.09 8.22 -21.73
N LEU A 174 -6.99 8.33 -21.00
CA LEU A 174 -5.69 8.63 -21.61
C LEU A 174 -5.12 7.44 -22.39
N SER A 175 -5.43 6.20 -21.96
CA SER A 175 -4.96 5.00 -22.66
C SER A 175 -5.57 4.80 -24.04
N GLU A 176 -6.77 5.37 -24.28
CA GLU A 176 -7.38 5.40 -25.61
C GLU A 176 -6.62 6.32 -26.58
N TRP A 177 -6.04 7.39 -26.07
CA TRP A 177 -5.36 8.40 -26.88
C TRP A 177 -3.91 8.03 -27.18
N ASP A 178 -3.10 7.90 -26.14
CA ASP A 178 -1.71 7.45 -26.20
C ASP A 178 -1.32 6.86 -24.83
N TRP A 179 -0.77 5.65 -24.82
CA TRP A 179 -0.29 5.02 -23.58
C TRP A 179 0.74 5.88 -22.83
N ARG A 180 1.51 6.72 -23.52
CA ARG A 180 2.47 7.65 -22.90
C ARG A 180 1.79 8.76 -22.11
N ALA A 181 0.58 9.13 -22.47
CA ALA A 181 -0.19 10.17 -21.79
C ALA A 181 -0.48 9.82 -20.33
N VAL A 182 -0.57 8.53 -19.99
CA VAL A 182 -0.79 8.07 -18.60
C VAL A 182 0.35 8.46 -17.67
N PHE A 183 1.58 8.59 -18.16
CA PHE A 183 2.72 9.07 -17.40
C PHE A 183 2.79 10.59 -17.38
N TRP A 184 2.41 11.24 -18.48
CA TRP A 184 2.41 12.71 -18.59
C TRP A 184 1.46 13.37 -17.60
N VAL A 185 0.34 12.74 -17.22
CA VAL A 185 -0.60 13.32 -16.24
C VAL A 185 0.03 13.54 -14.87
N SER A 186 1.00 12.71 -14.49
CA SER A 186 1.72 12.86 -13.22
C SER A 186 2.73 14.02 -13.23
N VAL A 187 3.18 14.46 -14.42
CA VAL A 187 4.22 15.49 -14.57
C VAL A 187 3.77 16.87 -14.09
N PRO A 188 2.62 17.46 -14.54
CA PRO A 188 2.19 18.76 -14.05
C PRO A 188 1.93 18.75 -12.53
N ILE A 189 1.37 17.65 -11.99
CA ILE A 189 1.14 17.50 -10.56
C ILE A 189 2.48 17.47 -9.81
N GLY A 190 3.45 16.71 -10.35
CA GLY A 190 4.79 16.59 -9.80
C GLY A 190 5.59 17.88 -9.84
N VAL A 191 5.54 18.61 -10.95
CA VAL A 191 6.20 19.93 -11.11
C VAL A 191 5.62 20.93 -10.12
N TRP A 192 4.28 21.01 -10.05
CA TRP A 192 3.60 21.89 -9.10
C TRP A 192 3.95 21.53 -7.65
N GLY A 193 3.87 20.24 -7.30
CA GLY A 193 4.18 19.74 -5.96
C GLY A 193 5.64 20.01 -5.57
N THR A 194 6.58 19.78 -6.48
CA THR A 194 8.00 20.09 -6.28
C THR A 194 8.20 21.59 -6.07
N TRP A 195 7.71 22.42 -6.97
CA TRP A 195 7.85 23.88 -6.89
C TRP A 195 7.24 24.46 -5.61
N MET A 196 6.00 24.04 -5.29
CA MET A 196 5.30 24.50 -4.11
C MET A 196 5.98 24.00 -2.82
N GLY A 197 6.40 22.72 -2.81
CA GLY A 197 7.10 22.11 -1.69
C GLY A 197 8.41 22.82 -1.34
N TYR A 198 9.25 23.09 -2.34
CA TYR A 198 10.51 23.84 -2.12
C TYR A 198 10.29 25.29 -1.66
N ARG A 199 9.16 25.89 -2.04
CA ARG A 199 8.85 27.29 -1.71
C ARG A 199 8.22 27.48 -0.32
N THR A 200 7.52 26.46 0.15
CA THR A 200 6.63 26.63 1.33
C THR A 200 6.91 25.67 2.48
N LEU A 201 7.45 24.48 2.19
CA LEU A 201 7.77 23.53 3.25
C LEU A 201 9.16 23.78 3.80
N HIS A 202 9.25 24.04 5.09
CA HIS A 202 10.50 24.26 5.80
C HIS A 202 10.63 23.25 6.93
N ASP A 203 11.85 22.74 7.12
CA ASP A 203 12.13 21.87 8.27
C ASP A 203 12.17 22.70 9.55
N LYS A 204 11.55 22.18 10.61
CA LYS A 204 11.68 22.79 11.93
C LYS A 204 13.12 22.68 12.44
N PRO A 205 13.61 23.69 13.21
CA PRO A 205 14.90 23.60 13.87
C PRO A 205 14.97 22.31 14.71
N ARG A 206 16.06 21.56 14.57
CA ARG A 206 16.28 20.32 15.30
C ARG A 206 17.03 20.54 16.58
N ASP A 207 16.78 19.69 17.54
CA ASP A 207 17.61 19.57 18.72
C ASP A 207 18.94 18.90 18.34
N PRO A 208 20.09 19.60 18.43
CA PRO A 208 21.39 19.07 18.02
C PRO A 208 21.84 17.86 18.84
N GLY A 209 21.21 17.59 19.98
CA GLY A 209 21.58 16.51 20.91
C GLY A 209 21.05 15.14 20.52
N ARG A 210 20.05 15.02 19.67
CA ARG A 210 19.42 13.74 19.33
C ARG A 210 19.95 13.19 18.01
N ARG A 211 21.06 12.44 18.06
CA ARG A 211 21.52 11.62 16.91
C ARG A 211 20.67 10.37 16.86
N ILE A 212 19.79 10.25 15.85
CA ILE A 212 19.06 9.03 15.56
C ILE A 212 20.02 8.13 14.78
N SER A 213 20.36 6.96 15.30
CA SER A 213 21.14 5.99 14.55
C SER A 213 20.26 5.30 13.51
N ILE A 214 20.81 5.03 12.33
CA ILE A 214 20.11 4.28 11.29
C ILE A 214 20.49 2.82 11.44
N ASP A 215 19.50 1.97 11.64
CA ASP A 215 19.68 0.53 11.61
C ASP A 215 19.86 0.03 10.17
N TRP A 216 21.12 0.05 9.70
CA TRP A 216 21.47 -0.43 8.36
C TRP A 216 21.21 -1.92 8.18
N TRP A 217 21.46 -2.73 9.21
CA TRP A 217 21.26 -4.17 9.15
C TRP A 217 19.77 -4.54 9.15
N GLY A 218 18.96 -3.88 9.96
CA GLY A 218 17.51 -4.03 9.93
C GLY A 218 16.94 -3.61 8.58
N ASN A 219 17.34 -2.45 8.04
CA ASN A 219 16.91 -2.00 6.71
C ASN A 219 17.28 -2.98 5.60
N LEU A 220 18.53 -3.48 5.60
CA LEU A 220 19.02 -4.39 4.57
C LEU A 220 18.30 -5.74 4.62
N THR A 221 18.20 -6.34 5.82
CA THR A 221 17.55 -7.64 5.99
C THR A 221 16.04 -7.58 5.69
N PHE A 222 15.37 -6.52 6.13
CA PHE A 222 13.96 -6.26 5.80
C PHE A 222 13.77 -6.06 4.30
N GLY A 223 14.55 -5.14 3.69
CA GLY A 223 14.41 -4.80 2.28
C GLY A 223 14.70 -6.00 1.37
N VAL A 224 15.86 -6.64 1.55
CA VAL A 224 16.23 -7.82 0.75
C VAL A 224 15.28 -8.98 1.01
N GLY A 225 14.88 -9.21 2.26
CA GLY A 225 13.93 -10.27 2.62
C GLY A 225 12.57 -10.08 1.94
N LEU A 226 12.00 -8.87 2.00
CA LEU A 226 10.72 -8.57 1.35
C LEU A 226 10.82 -8.65 -0.18
N VAL A 227 11.89 -8.09 -0.76
CA VAL A 227 12.15 -8.20 -2.21
C VAL A 227 12.26 -9.66 -2.61
N ALA A 228 13.02 -10.48 -1.89
CA ALA A 228 13.19 -11.90 -2.21
C ALA A 228 11.84 -12.65 -2.18
N VAL A 229 11.01 -12.46 -1.16
CA VAL A 229 9.68 -13.08 -1.10
C VAL A 229 8.83 -12.67 -2.31
N LEU A 230 8.82 -11.38 -2.66
CA LEU A 230 8.00 -10.88 -3.76
C LEU A 230 8.54 -11.33 -5.13
N VAL A 231 9.86 -11.38 -5.30
CA VAL A 231 10.52 -11.97 -6.48
C VAL A 231 10.14 -13.45 -6.60
N GLY A 232 10.22 -14.21 -5.49
CA GLY A 232 9.81 -15.61 -5.47
C GLY A 232 8.36 -15.82 -5.91
N ILE A 233 7.43 -14.94 -5.48
CA ILE A 233 6.02 -14.99 -5.91
C ILE A 233 5.89 -14.68 -7.40
N VAL A 234 6.56 -13.63 -7.90
CA VAL A 234 6.49 -13.24 -9.32
C VAL A 234 7.03 -14.34 -10.23
N TYR A 235 8.19 -14.91 -9.91
CA TYR A 235 8.77 -15.99 -10.71
C TYR A 235 8.06 -17.33 -10.51
N GLY A 236 7.37 -17.53 -9.37
CA GLY A 236 6.49 -18.69 -9.16
C GLY A 236 5.31 -18.76 -10.13
N LEU A 237 4.90 -17.63 -10.70
CA LEU A 237 3.84 -17.54 -11.71
C LEU A 237 4.32 -17.90 -13.12
N GLN A 238 5.63 -17.97 -13.37
CA GLN A 238 6.18 -18.28 -14.68
C GLN A 238 6.31 -19.78 -14.89
N PRO A 239 6.14 -20.31 -16.12
CA PRO A 239 6.35 -21.72 -16.41
C PRO A 239 7.79 -22.14 -16.12
N TYR A 240 7.97 -23.32 -15.54
CA TYR A 240 9.29 -23.90 -15.26
C TYR A 240 9.28 -25.43 -15.35
N GLY A 241 10.29 -26.01 -16.00
CA GLY A 241 10.50 -27.46 -16.01
C GLY A 241 9.35 -28.29 -16.63
N GLY A 242 8.62 -27.71 -17.59
CA GLY A 242 7.45 -28.35 -18.22
C GLY A 242 6.15 -28.20 -17.43
N HIS A 243 6.18 -27.54 -16.26
CA HIS A 243 4.99 -27.19 -15.50
C HIS A 243 4.50 -25.80 -15.88
N THR A 244 3.18 -25.58 -15.77
CA THR A 244 2.53 -24.28 -16.08
C THR A 244 2.90 -23.19 -15.09
N MET A 245 3.47 -23.54 -13.93
CA MET A 245 3.93 -22.64 -12.87
C MET A 245 5.28 -23.07 -12.32
N GLY A 246 6.08 -22.12 -11.86
CA GLY A 246 7.45 -22.31 -11.40
C GLY A 246 7.65 -22.49 -9.89
N TRP A 247 6.61 -22.85 -9.12
CA TRP A 247 6.71 -22.99 -7.67
C TRP A 247 7.74 -24.01 -7.19
N SER A 248 8.05 -25.01 -8.03
CA SER A 248 9.11 -26.00 -7.78
C SER A 248 10.50 -25.57 -8.23
N SER A 249 10.64 -24.40 -8.84
CA SER A 249 11.93 -23.87 -9.29
C SER A 249 12.88 -23.65 -8.11
N PRO A 250 14.15 -24.08 -8.18
CA PRO A 250 15.14 -23.82 -7.14
C PRO A 250 15.29 -22.31 -6.83
N THR A 251 15.22 -21.48 -7.86
CA THR A 251 15.29 -20.01 -7.70
C THR A 251 14.11 -19.48 -6.88
N VAL A 252 12.89 -19.95 -7.18
CA VAL A 252 11.67 -19.54 -6.45
C VAL A 252 11.75 -19.99 -5.00
N LEU A 253 12.11 -21.24 -4.76
CA LEU A 253 12.25 -21.79 -3.40
C LEU A 253 13.35 -21.06 -2.62
N THR A 254 14.49 -20.78 -3.25
CA THR A 254 15.58 -20.03 -2.61
C THR A 254 15.13 -18.61 -2.27
N CYS A 255 14.42 -17.92 -3.15
CA CYS A 255 13.90 -16.59 -2.91
C CYS A 255 12.85 -16.59 -1.79
N LEU A 256 11.91 -17.53 -1.78
CA LEU A 256 10.86 -17.60 -0.74
C LEU A 256 11.44 -17.97 0.62
N VAL A 257 12.22 -19.05 0.69
CA VAL A 257 12.81 -19.52 1.95
C VAL A 257 13.85 -18.51 2.46
N GLY A 258 14.76 -18.06 1.58
CA GLY A 258 15.78 -17.05 1.93
C GLY A 258 15.16 -15.73 2.36
N GLY A 259 14.11 -15.29 1.66
CA GLY A 259 13.37 -14.09 2.01
C GLY A 259 12.69 -14.19 3.38
N VAL A 260 12.02 -15.31 3.68
CA VAL A 260 11.42 -15.56 4.99
C VAL A 260 12.49 -15.62 6.09
N VAL A 261 13.60 -16.29 5.85
CA VAL A 261 14.74 -16.35 6.80
C VAL A 261 15.28 -14.95 7.08
N LEU A 262 15.43 -14.11 6.05
CA LEU A 262 15.89 -12.72 6.23
C LEU A 262 14.87 -11.87 7.01
N LEU A 263 13.56 -12.04 6.78
CA LEU A 263 12.52 -11.35 7.55
C LEU A 263 12.49 -11.81 9.02
N VAL A 264 12.74 -13.09 9.28
CA VAL A 264 12.90 -13.59 10.67
C VAL A 264 14.17 -13.02 11.30
N ALA A 265 15.30 -13.03 10.56
CA ALA A 265 16.55 -12.42 11.01
C ALA A 265 16.37 -10.93 11.30
N PHE A 266 15.65 -10.18 10.46
CA PHE A 266 15.25 -8.81 10.72
C PHE A 266 14.54 -8.69 12.07
N GLY A 267 13.51 -9.51 12.34
CA GLY A 267 12.80 -9.48 13.62
C GLY A 267 13.73 -9.73 14.82
N VAL A 268 14.72 -10.62 14.69
CA VAL A 268 15.71 -10.89 15.75
C VAL A 268 16.68 -9.71 15.92
N ILE A 269 17.15 -9.10 14.82
CA ILE A 269 18.03 -7.92 14.85
C ILE A 269 17.33 -6.77 15.57
N GLU A 270 16.09 -6.46 15.21
CA GLU A 270 15.26 -5.39 15.80
C GLU A 270 15.03 -5.55 17.31
N THR A 271 15.11 -6.77 17.84
CA THR A 271 15.03 -7.00 19.30
C THR A 271 16.34 -6.72 20.03
N ARG A 272 17.47 -6.58 19.31
CA ARG A 272 18.82 -6.46 19.89
C ARG A 272 19.47 -5.09 19.68
N VAL A 273 19.01 -4.33 18.70
CA VAL A 273 19.55 -2.99 18.37
C VAL A 273 19.01 -1.96 19.34
N ALA A 274 19.85 -0.99 19.73
CA ALA A 274 19.45 0.08 20.67
C ALA A 274 18.40 1.03 20.10
N ASP A 275 18.52 1.39 18.80
CA ASP A 275 17.58 2.23 18.08
C ASP A 275 16.94 1.44 16.92
N PRO A 276 16.00 0.51 17.19
CA PRO A 276 15.43 -0.36 16.17
C PRO A 276 14.62 0.41 15.12
N MET A 277 14.63 -0.02 13.86
CA MET A 277 13.79 0.54 12.81
C MET A 277 12.30 0.36 13.13
N ILE A 278 11.97 -0.80 13.63
CA ILE A 278 10.63 -1.16 14.10
C ILE A 278 10.75 -1.63 15.56
N ASP A 279 10.22 -0.86 16.50
CA ASP A 279 10.18 -1.32 17.90
C ASP A 279 9.27 -2.54 18.03
N MET A 280 9.87 -3.73 18.13
CA MET A 280 9.14 -5.00 18.29
C MET A 280 8.32 -5.07 19.58
N ARG A 281 8.59 -4.19 20.57
CA ARG A 281 7.79 -4.11 21.79
C ARG A 281 6.37 -3.63 21.52
N LEU A 282 6.17 -2.84 20.46
CA LEU A 282 4.83 -2.40 20.03
C LEU A 282 3.92 -3.58 19.68
N PHE A 283 4.48 -4.68 19.15
CA PHE A 283 3.72 -5.88 18.84
C PHE A 283 3.27 -6.68 20.08
N ARG A 284 3.78 -6.36 21.28
CA ARG A 284 3.24 -6.90 22.54
C ARG A 284 1.92 -6.24 22.95
N ILE A 285 1.62 -5.07 22.41
CA ILE A 285 0.35 -4.39 22.62
C ILE A 285 -0.70 -5.07 21.76
N ARG A 286 -1.66 -5.78 22.38
CA ARG A 286 -2.69 -6.55 21.66
C ARG A 286 -3.48 -5.70 20.65
N ALA A 287 -3.87 -4.48 21.03
CA ALA A 287 -4.60 -3.57 20.16
C ALA A 287 -3.79 -3.17 18.91
N PHE A 288 -2.48 -2.95 19.05
CA PHE A 288 -1.57 -2.65 17.95
C PHE A 288 -1.41 -3.85 17.01
N SER A 289 -1.04 -5.02 17.54
CA SER A 289 -0.81 -6.25 16.74
C SER A 289 -2.06 -6.70 16.01
N ALA A 290 -3.20 -6.72 16.69
CA ALA A 290 -4.49 -7.03 16.06
C ALA A 290 -4.83 -6.01 14.96
N GLY A 291 -4.60 -4.72 15.21
CA GLY A 291 -4.81 -3.66 14.21
C GLY A 291 -3.92 -3.82 12.98
N GLN A 292 -2.63 -4.19 13.14
CA GLN A 292 -1.71 -4.44 12.04
C GLN A 292 -2.08 -5.70 11.25
N ALA A 293 -2.50 -6.78 11.93
CA ALA A 293 -2.99 -7.99 11.27
C ALA A 293 -4.24 -7.70 10.42
N VAL A 294 -5.20 -6.95 10.97
CA VAL A 294 -6.39 -6.47 10.23
C VAL A 294 -5.96 -5.65 9.02
N ASN A 295 -5.03 -4.69 9.18
CA ASN A 295 -4.55 -3.83 8.11
C ASN A 295 -3.91 -4.65 6.97
N LEU A 296 -3.07 -5.62 7.29
CA LEU A 296 -2.41 -6.49 6.31
C LEU A 296 -3.41 -7.36 5.54
N LEU A 297 -4.24 -8.14 6.26
CA LEU A 297 -5.19 -9.08 5.65
C LEU A 297 -6.27 -8.36 4.83
N ALA A 298 -6.78 -7.23 5.32
CA ALA A 298 -7.74 -6.41 4.58
C ALA A 298 -7.11 -5.77 3.34
N SER A 299 -5.85 -5.35 3.40
CA SER A 299 -5.12 -4.81 2.24
C SER A 299 -4.87 -5.88 1.19
N MET A 300 -4.56 -7.10 1.61
CA MET A 300 -4.44 -8.25 0.70
C MET A 300 -5.77 -8.55 0.00
N SER A 301 -6.87 -8.64 0.74
CA SER A 301 -8.19 -8.87 0.17
C SER A 301 -8.60 -7.77 -0.81
N ARG A 302 -8.36 -6.50 -0.44
CA ARG A 302 -8.67 -5.33 -1.29
C ARG A 302 -7.86 -5.31 -2.59
N GLY A 303 -6.54 -5.53 -2.51
CA GLY A 303 -5.68 -5.54 -3.69
C GLY A 303 -6.05 -6.66 -4.67
N GLY A 304 -6.32 -7.85 -4.13
CA GLY A 304 -6.79 -8.99 -4.92
C GLY A 304 -8.14 -8.73 -5.60
N LEU A 305 -9.11 -8.18 -4.85
CA LEU A 305 -10.41 -7.82 -5.43
C LEU A 305 -10.25 -6.83 -6.58
N GLN A 306 -9.55 -5.72 -6.36
CA GLN A 306 -9.41 -4.67 -7.35
C GLN A 306 -8.78 -5.21 -8.65
N PHE A 307 -7.75 -6.04 -8.53
CA PHE A 307 -7.09 -6.64 -9.69
C PHE A 307 -8.01 -7.63 -10.42
N MET A 308 -8.68 -8.51 -9.70
CA MET A 308 -9.59 -9.50 -10.29
C MET A 308 -10.80 -8.84 -10.97
N LEU A 309 -11.36 -7.78 -10.38
CA LEU A 309 -12.48 -7.05 -10.98
C LEU A 309 -12.10 -6.38 -12.30
N ILE A 310 -10.89 -5.81 -12.37
CA ILE A 310 -10.41 -5.19 -13.61
C ILE A 310 -10.30 -6.24 -14.71
N ILE A 311 -9.70 -7.40 -14.41
CA ILE A 311 -9.59 -8.49 -15.39
C ILE A 311 -10.98 -9.00 -15.80
N TRP A 312 -11.90 -9.17 -14.86
CA TRP A 312 -13.25 -9.63 -15.16
C TRP A 312 -14.01 -8.65 -16.07
N LEU A 313 -13.97 -7.37 -15.74
CA LEU A 313 -14.63 -6.34 -16.54
C LEU A 313 -13.97 -6.18 -17.92
N GLN A 314 -12.65 -5.95 -17.97
CA GLN A 314 -11.96 -5.68 -19.23
C GLN A 314 -11.83 -6.92 -20.12
N GLY A 315 -11.56 -8.07 -19.55
CA GLY A 315 -11.26 -9.28 -20.30
C GLY A 315 -12.49 -10.11 -20.70
N ILE A 316 -13.61 -9.96 -19.99
CA ILE A 316 -14.77 -10.84 -20.20
C ILE A 316 -16.07 -10.05 -20.35
N TRP A 317 -16.50 -9.34 -19.31
CA TRP A 317 -17.86 -8.80 -19.25
C TRP A 317 -18.10 -7.69 -20.29
N LEU A 318 -17.21 -6.70 -20.35
CA LEU A 318 -17.36 -5.59 -21.32
C LEU A 318 -17.30 -6.05 -22.78
N PRO A 319 -16.33 -6.90 -23.20
CA PRO A 319 -16.33 -7.47 -24.54
C PRO A 319 -17.62 -8.22 -24.86
N LEU A 320 -18.15 -9.05 -23.95
CA LEU A 320 -19.42 -9.77 -24.17
C LEU A 320 -20.63 -8.84 -24.31
N HIS A 321 -20.56 -7.60 -23.80
CA HIS A 321 -21.60 -6.58 -23.93
C HIS A 321 -21.38 -5.61 -25.07
N GLY A 322 -20.49 -5.95 -26.02
CA GLY A 322 -20.31 -5.17 -27.26
C GLY A 322 -19.39 -3.95 -27.14
N TYR A 323 -18.66 -3.83 -26.01
CA TYR A 323 -17.62 -2.79 -25.88
C TYR A 323 -16.38 -3.21 -26.67
N SER A 324 -15.78 -2.25 -27.39
CA SER A 324 -14.49 -2.49 -28.03
C SER A 324 -13.40 -2.67 -26.97
N PHE A 325 -12.39 -3.50 -27.24
CA PHE A 325 -11.28 -3.66 -26.28
C PHE A 325 -10.53 -2.35 -25.99
N ALA A 326 -10.55 -1.38 -26.90
CA ALA A 326 -9.97 -0.06 -26.67
C ALA A 326 -10.71 0.71 -25.58
N ASP A 327 -12.05 0.56 -25.51
CA ASP A 327 -12.90 1.29 -24.57
C ASP A 327 -13.01 0.59 -23.20
N THR A 328 -12.64 -0.70 -23.11
CA THR A 328 -12.80 -1.48 -21.87
C THR A 328 -12.06 -0.90 -20.67
N PRO A 329 -10.87 -0.26 -20.76
CA PRO A 329 -10.22 0.36 -19.62
C PRO A 329 -11.05 1.49 -18.99
N LEU A 330 -11.60 2.37 -19.81
CA LEU A 330 -12.46 3.48 -19.35
C LEU A 330 -13.72 2.96 -18.65
N TRP A 331 -14.44 2.06 -19.30
CA TRP A 331 -15.71 1.55 -18.78
C TRP A 331 -15.50 0.67 -17.53
N ALA A 332 -14.41 -0.10 -17.46
CA ALA A 332 -14.07 -0.85 -16.25
C ALA A 332 -13.84 0.11 -15.08
N GLY A 333 -13.12 1.22 -15.29
CA GLY A 333 -12.95 2.26 -14.27
C GLY A 333 -14.28 2.86 -13.79
N ILE A 334 -15.18 3.21 -14.73
CA ILE A 334 -16.52 3.76 -14.45
C ILE A 334 -17.37 2.73 -13.67
N TYR A 335 -17.39 1.47 -14.11
CA TYR A 335 -18.20 0.43 -13.48
C TYR A 335 -17.71 0.00 -12.10
N MET A 336 -16.48 0.34 -11.74
CA MET A 336 -15.95 0.18 -10.38
C MET A 336 -16.25 1.37 -9.45
N LEU A 337 -16.83 2.47 -9.92
CA LEU A 337 -17.15 3.64 -9.09
C LEU A 337 -18.02 3.33 -7.88
N PRO A 338 -19.02 2.43 -7.90
CA PRO A 338 -19.84 2.11 -6.74
C PRO A 338 -19.01 1.67 -5.51
N LEU A 339 -17.96 0.89 -5.72
CA LEU A 339 -17.02 0.48 -4.66
C LEU A 339 -16.43 1.69 -3.94
N THR A 340 -16.07 2.73 -4.69
CA THR A 340 -15.48 3.93 -4.12
C THR A 340 -16.46 4.81 -3.42
N VAL A 341 -17.56 5.05 -4.07
CA VAL A 341 -18.61 5.87 -3.48
C VAL A 341 -18.98 5.28 -2.11
N GLY A 342 -19.15 3.94 -2.04
CA GLY A 342 -19.38 3.24 -0.77
C GLY A 342 -18.29 3.51 0.26
N PHE A 343 -17.03 3.39 -0.13
CA PHE A 343 -15.90 3.63 0.76
C PHE A 343 -15.80 5.10 1.20
N LEU A 344 -15.98 6.03 0.27
CA LEU A 344 -15.87 7.47 0.52
C LEU A 344 -16.94 7.97 1.52
N ILE A 345 -18.13 7.40 1.45
CA ILE A 345 -19.23 7.73 2.38
C ILE A 345 -18.98 7.09 3.75
N ALA A 346 -18.65 5.80 3.77
CA ALA A 346 -18.55 5.05 5.01
C ALA A 346 -17.29 5.36 5.83
N GLY A 347 -16.16 5.70 5.17
CA GLY A 347 -14.89 5.95 5.85
C GLY A 347 -14.96 7.10 6.86
N PRO A 348 -15.28 8.33 6.45
CA PRO A 348 -15.41 9.47 7.38
C PRO A 348 -16.53 9.28 8.40
N ALA A 349 -17.68 8.73 7.98
CA ALA A 349 -18.79 8.48 8.87
C ALA A 349 -18.44 7.50 10.00
N SER A 350 -17.76 6.39 9.65
CA SER A 350 -17.33 5.40 10.64
C SER A 350 -16.27 5.93 11.60
N GLY A 351 -15.35 6.77 11.10
CA GLY A 351 -14.35 7.43 11.95
C GLY A 351 -15.01 8.24 13.05
N ALA A 352 -15.93 9.13 12.67
CA ALA A 352 -16.63 10.01 13.63
C ALA A 352 -17.49 9.22 14.65
N VAL A 353 -18.14 8.15 14.20
CA VAL A 353 -19.04 7.36 15.08
C VAL A 353 -18.23 6.39 15.96
N SER A 354 -17.11 5.86 15.45
CA SER A 354 -16.25 4.95 16.20
C SER A 354 -15.59 5.59 17.42
N ASP A 355 -15.43 6.92 17.43
CA ASP A 355 -14.93 7.65 18.60
C ASP A 355 -15.84 7.51 19.82
N ARG A 356 -17.15 7.35 19.57
CA ARG A 356 -18.17 7.17 20.64
C ARG A 356 -18.37 5.71 21.01
N PHE A 357 -18.48 4.82 20.02
CA PHE A 357 -18.90 3.42 20.20
C PHE A 357 -17.73 2.43 20.17
N GLY A 358 -16.51 2.90 19.96
CA GLY A 358 -15.30 2.08 19.88
C GLY A 358 -15.04 1.49 18.49
N ALA A 359 -13.77 1.34 18.15
CA ALA A 359 -13.32 0.89 16.83
C ALA A 359 -13.62 -0.59 16.54
N ARG A 360 -13.77 -1.43 17.59
CA ARG A 360 -13.92 -2.90 17.46
C ARG A 360 -15.16 -3.29 16.68
N ALA A 361 -16.32 -2.75 17.04
CA ALA A 361 -17.60 -3.09 16.42
C ALA A 361 -17.61 -2.70 14.93
N PHE A 362 -17.17 -1.47 14.62
CA PHE A 362 -17.13 -0.98 13.24
C PHE A 362 -16.13 -1.73 12.38
N ALA A 363 -14.90 -1.97 12.88
CA ALA A 363 -13.90 -2.71 12.13
C ALA A 363 -14.34 -4.15 11.85
N THR A 364 -14.88 -4.85 12.87
CA THR A 364 -15.36 -6.22 12.71
C THR A 364 -16.58 -6.29 11.81
N GLY A 365 -17.57 -5.42 12.01
CA GLY A 365 -18.78 -5.35 11.18
C GLY A 365 -18.46 -5.02 9.72
N GLY A 366 -17.50 -4.10 9.48
CA GLY A 366 -17.02 -3.78 8.14
C GLY A 366 -16.35 -4.96 7.45
N LEU A 367 -15.50 -5.71 8.15
CA LEU A 367 -14.85 -6.91 7.62
C LEU A 367 -15.87 -8.02 7.29
N LEU A 368 -16.86 -8.25 8.15
CA LEU A 368 -17.92 -9.23 7.91
C LEU A 368 -18.81 -8.82 6.74
N LEU A 369 -19.18 -7.53 6.65
CA LEU A 369 -19.94 -7.03 5.51
C LEU A 369 -19.16 -7.23 4.20
N THR A 370 -17.85 -6.93 4.20
CA THR A 370 -16.99 -7.18 3.05
C THR A 370 -16.95 -8.67 2.69
N ALA A 371 -16.82 -9.57 3.67
CA ALA A 371 -16.83 -11.01 3.43
C ALA A 371 -18.16 -11.47 2.80
N VAL A 372 -19.30 -10.96 3.26
CA VAL A 372 -20.61 -11.24 2.67
C VAL A 372 -20.70 -10.78 1.23
N THR A 373 -20.13 -9.61 0.89
CA THR A 373 -20.12 -9.15 -0.51
C THR A 373 -19.28 -10.04 -1.42
N PHE A 374 -18.18 -10.62 -0.93
CA PHE A 374 -17.42 -11.62 -1.69
C PHE A 374 -18.25 -12.90 -1.95
N VAL A 375 -19.06 -13.34 -0.99
CA VAL A 375 -20.01 -14.44 -1.22
C VAL A 375 -21.00 -14.07 -2.33
N GLY A 376 -21.54 -12.84 -2.31
CA GLY A 376 -22.40 -12.33 -3.37
C GLY A 376 -21.70 -12.34 -4.73
N LEU A 377 -20.45 -11.88 -4.82
CA LEU A 377 -19.69 -11.88 -6.06
C LEU A 377 -19.40 -13.30 -6.59
N ILE A 378 -19.19 -14.29 -5.73
CA ILE A 378 -19.05 -15.70 -6.12
C ILE A 378 -20.36 -16.25 -6.75
N LEU A 379 -21.50 -15.83 -6.25
CA LEU A 379 -22.80 -16.29 -6.70
C LEU A 379 -23.23 -15.67 -8.04
N LEU A 380 -22.62 -14.55 -8.46
CA LEU A 380 -22.91 -13.93 -9.73
C LEU A 380 -22.50 -14.85 -10.90
N PRO A 381 -23.31 -14.92 -11.96
CA PRO A 381 -22.92 -15.56 -13.22
C PRO A 381 -21.77 -14.79 -13.89
N ALA A 382 -21.07 -15.40 -14.86
CA ALA A 382 -20.04 -14.70 -15.62
C ALA A 382 -20.60 -13.50 -16.39
N ASP A 383 -21.81 -13.65 -16.91
CA ASP A 383 -22.65 -12.62 -17.53
C ASP A 383 -23.66 -12.10 -16.51
N PHE A 384 -23.21 -11.23 -15.62
CA PHE A 384 -23.99 -10.70 -14.51
C PHE A 384 -24.81 -9.46 -14.88
N ASN A 385 -25.89 -9.22 -14.12
CA ASN A 385 -26.59 -7.93 -14.16
C ASN A 385 -25.75 -6.85 -13.46
N TYR A 386 -25.48 -5.75 -14.18
CA TYR A 386 -24.65 -4.66 -13.66
C TYR A 386 -25.20 -4.07 -12.33
N VAL A 387 -26.54 -3.98 -12.17
CA VAL A 387 -27.12 -3.39 -10.95
C VAL A 387 -26.77 -4.24 -9.71
N GLU A 388 -26.85 -5.56 -9.81
CA GLU A 388 -26.49 -6.47 -8.72
C GLU A 388 -24.99 -6.36 -8.39
N PHE A 389 -24.17 -6.33 -9.42
CA PHE A 389 -22.72 -6.15 -9.29
C PHE A 389 -22.39 -4.80 -8.64
N ALA A 390 -22.99 -3.71 -9.09
CA ALA A 390 -22.77 -2.36 -8.55
C ALA A 390 -23.18 -2.26 -7.07
N LEU A 391 -24.30 -2.89 -6.68
CA LEU A 391 -24.74 -2.94 -5.29
C LEU A 391 -23.73 -3.72 -4.43
N LEU A 392 -23.26 -4.87 -4.90
CA LEU A 392 -22.23 -5.65 -4.19
C LEU A 392 -20.94 -4.86 -4.02
N LEU A 393 -20.53 -4.13 -5.06
CA LEU A 393 -19.34 -3.25 -4.98
C LEU A 393 -19.55 -2.08 -4.01
N ALA A 394 -20.72 -1.46 -4.02
CA ALA A 394 -21.04 -0.37 -3.10
C ALA A 394 -20.99 -0.86 -1.64
N PHE A 395 -21.62 -2.00 -1.32
CA PHE A 395 -21.56 -2.59 0.01
C PHE A 395 -20.15 -3.06 0.39
N ASN A 396 -19.36 -3.56 -0.56
CA ASN A 396 -17.94 -3.88 -0.33
C ASN A 396 -17.15 -2.63 0.07
N GLY A 397 -17.35 -1.54 -0.68
CA GLY A 397 -16.75 -0.24 -0.36
C GLY A 397 -17.17 0.27 1.02
N ILE A 398 -18.45 0.17 1.36
CA ILE A 398 -18.97 0.52 2.70
C ILE A 398 -18.28 -0.32 3.77
N GLY A 399 -18.21 -1.64 3.61
CA GLY A 399 -17.55 -2.54 4.56
C GLY A 399 -16.08 -2.18 4.79
N MET A 400 -15.33 -1.94 3.71
CA MET A 400 -13.93 -1.50 3.80
C MET A 400 -13.79 -0.12 4.45
N GLY A 401 -14.69 0.82 4.17
CA GLY A 401 -14.72 2.15 4.80
C GLY A 401 -14.99 2.06 6.30
N LEU A 402 -15.97 1.24 6.70
CA LEU A 402 -16.30 0.97 8.12
C LEU A 402 -15.10 0.39 8.90
N MET A 403 -14.22 -0.34 8.25
CA MET A 403 -13.02 -0.91 8.87
C MET A 403 -11.85 0.07 8.90
N ALA A 404 -11.55 0.76 7.79
CA ALA A 404 -10.27 1.42 7.58
C ALA A 404 -10.00 2.58 8.56
N ALA A 405 -10.96 3.50 8.75
CA ALA A 405 -10.77 4.66 9.61
C ALA A 405 -10.71 4.27 11.09
N PRO A 406 -11.65 3.46 11.65
CA PRO A 406 -11.57 3.03 13.04
C PRO A 406 -10.34 2.17 13.34
N ASN A 407 -9.92 1.30 12.42
CA ASN A 407 -8.72 0.49 12.59
C ASN A 407 -7.46 1.34 12.66
N SER A 408 -7.34 2.34 11.79
CA SER A 408 -6.21 3.27 11.78
C SER A 408 -6.14 4.09 13.07
N ALA A 409 -7.28 4.62 13.53
CA ALA A 409 -7.37 5.34 14.80
C ALA A 409 -6.96 4.47 15.99
N ALA A 410 -7.46 3.23 16.03
CA ALA A 410 -7.14 2.28 17.10
C ALA A 410 -5.64 1.91 17.14
N ILE A 411 -4.98 1.74 15.98
CA ILE A 411 -3.54 1.51 15.92
C ILE A 411 -2.76 2.70 16.49
N MET A 412 -3.14 3.93 16.11
CA MET A 412 -2.47 5.15 16.57
C MET A 412 -2.69 5.44 18.05
N ASN A 413 -3.90 5.14 18.56
CA ASN A 413 -4.25 5.35 19.96
C ASN A 413 -3.66 4.26 20.90
N ALA A 414 -3.22 3.13 20.34
CA ALA A 414 -2.63 2.05 21.12
C ALA A 414 -1.16 2.28 21.49
N VAL A 415 -0.50 3.28 20.89
CA VAL A 415 0.93 3.52 21.06
C VAL A 415 1.20 4.91 21.65
N PRO A 416 2.34 5.09 22.39
CA PRO A 416 2.77 6.38 22.89
C PRO A 416 2.91 7.42 21.77
N ALA A 417 2.71 8.70 22.11
CA ALA A 417 2.82 9.81 21.15
C ALA A 417 4.17 9.83 20.42
N THR A 418 5.24 9.46 21.09
CA THR A 418 6.61 9.37 20.56
C THR A 418 6.78 8.26 19.52
N SER A 419 5.96 7.20 19.56
CA SER A 419 6.03 6.03 18.68
C SER A 419 5.00 6.05 17.54
N ARG A 420 4.11 7.05 17.48
CA ARG A 420 3.04 7.14 16.45
C ARG A 420 3.59 7.23 15.02
N GLY A 421 4.75 7.88 14.83
CA GLY A 421 5.44 7.93 13.55
C GLY A 421 5.86 6.55 13.05
N ALA A 422 6.52 5.78 13.91
CA ALA A 422 6.91 4.39 13.62
C ALA A 422 5.68 3.50 13.36
N ALA A 423 4.64 3.62 14.19
CA ALA A 423 3.38 2.88 14.02
C ALA A 423 2.69 3.18 12.67
N SER A 424 2.72 4.44 12.23
CA SER A 424 2.20 4.83 10.91
C SER A 424 3.03 4.25 9.78
N GLY A 425 4.37 4.24 9.90
CA GLY A 425 5.27 3.61 8.94
C GLY A 425 5.02 2.10 8.81
N ILE A 426 4.92 1.39 9.94
CA ILE A 426 4.60 -0.06 9.97
C ILE A 426 3.25 -0.32 9.28
N ARG A 427 2.23 0.51 9.56
CA ARG A 427 0.91 0.40 8.92
C ARG A 427 1.00 0.59 7.41
N ALA A 428 1.72 1.60 6.94
CA ALA A 428 1.89 1.89 5.52
C ALA A 428 2.65 0.76 4.80
N THR A 429 3.72 0.25 5.40
CA THR A 429 4.46 -0.91 4.89
C THR A 429 3.56 -2.15 4.80
N GLY A 430 2.81 -2.46 5.87
CA GLY A 430 1.88 -3.58 5.88
C GLY A 430 0.80 -3.47 4.80
N MET A 431 0.28 -2.26 4.58
CA MET A 431 -0.70 -1.99 3.51
C MET A 431 -0.10 -2.21 2.11
N ASN A 432 1.06 -1.64 1.82
CA ASN A 432 1.70 -1.76 0.50
C ASN A 432 2.20 -3.19 0.25
N ALA A 433 2.85 -3.82 1.23
CA ALA A 433 3.27 -5.21 1.14
C ALA A 433 2.06 -6.15 0.94
N GLY A 434 0.97 -5.92 1.68
CA GLY A 434 -0.28 -6.64 1.50
C GLY A 434 -0.85 -6.54 0.08
N MET A 435 -0.84 -5.36 -0.51
CA MET A 435 -1.27 -5.16 -1.90
C MET A 435 -0.40 -5.95 -2.90
N VAL A 436 0.93 -5.91 -2.75
CA VAL A 436 1.84 -6.64 -3.63
C VAL A 436 1.70 -8.15 -3.46
N LEU A 437 1.67 -8.63 -2.20
CA LEU A 437 1.45 -10.04 -1.90
C LEU A 437 0.11 -10.55 -2.46
N SER A 438 -0.92 -9.71 -2.41
CA SER A 438 -2.24 -10.07 -2.94
C SER A 438 -2.23 -10.20 -4.46
N MET A 439 -1.59 -9.28 -5.18
CA MET A 439 -1.50 -9.37 -6.64
C MET A 439 -0.91 -10.71 -7.08
N GLY A 440 0.26 -11.10 -6.54
CA GLY A 440 0.87 -12.39 -6.84
C GLY A 440 0.04 -13.58 -6.37
N GLY A 441 -0.42 -13.54 -5.11
CA GLY A 441 -1.19 -14.64 -4.50
C GLY A 441 -2.53 -14.88 -5.20
N PHE A 442 -3.32 -13.83 -5.45
CA PHE A 442 -4.62 -13.96 -6.13
C PHE A 442 -4.46 -14.35 -7.59
N PHE A 443 -3.43 -13.83 -8.24
CA PHE A 443 -3.12 -14.25 -9.60
C PHE A 443 -2.79 -15.74 -9.67
N THR A 444 -2.00 -16.24 -8.71
CA THR A 444 -1.71 -17.69 -8.58
C THR A 444 -2.99 -18.49 -8.37
N LEU A 445 -3.82 -18.10 -7.41
CA LEU A 445 -5.08 -18.80 -7.11
C LEU A 445 -6.01 -18.81 -8.32
N MET A 446 -6.08 -17.70 -9.04
CA MET A 446 -6.83 -17.59 -10.28
C MET A 446 -6.29 -18.52 -11.36
N ALA A 447 -4.97 -18.53 -11.58
CA ALA A 447 -4.32 -19.38 -12.56
C ALA A 447 -4.48 -20.87 -12.24
N VAL A 448 -4.41 -21.28 -10.97
CA VAL A 448 -4.68 -22.66 -10.53
C VAL A 448 -6.13 -23.07 -10.84
N GLY A 449 -7.08 -22.17 -10.52
CA GLY A 449 -8.49 -22.43 -10.83
C GLY A 449 -8.77 -22.54 -12.33
N LEU A 450 -8.15 -21.64 -13.10
CA LEU A 450 -8.25 -21.62 -14.56
C LEU A 450 -7.64 -22.90 -15.17
N ALA A 451 -6.45 -23.31 -14.70
CA ALA A 451 -5.73 -24.49 -15.19
C ALA A 451 -6.56 -25.76 -15.13
N SER A 452 -7.45 -25.88 -14.15
CA SER A 452 -8.27 -27.08 -13.95
C SER A 452 -9.35 -27.29 -15.02
N ARG A 453 -9.82 -26.21 -15.67
CA ARG A 453 -10.95 -26.26 -16.62
C ARG A 453 -10.63 -25.71 -18.02
N LEU A 454 -9.61 -24.89 -18.14
CA LEU A 454 -9.25 -24.22 -19.39
C LEU A 454 -8.96 -25.20 -20.53
N PRO A 455 -8.21 -26.30 -20.35
CA PRO A 455 -7.92 -27.23 -21.45
C PRO A 455 -9.19 -27.84 -22.05
N GLN A 456 -10.14 -28.24 -21.21
CA GLN A 456 -11.41 -28.82 -21.67
C GLN A 456 -12.28 -27.79 -22.38
N ALA A 457 -12.35 -26.56 -21.85
CA ALA A 457 -13.11 -25.47 -22.45
C ALA A 457 -12.56 -25.10 -23.82
N LEU A 458 -11.22 -24.97 -23.96
CA LEU A 458 -10.56 -24.68 -25.24
C LEU A 458 -10.78 -25.80 -26.26
N ALA A 459 -10.48 -27.06 -25.90
CA ALA A 459 -10.67 -28.18 -26.79
C ALA A 459 -12.13 -28.35 -27.24
N GLY A 460 -13.07 -28.30 -26.30
CA GLY A 460 -14.51 -28.43 -26.59
C GLY A 460 -15.05 -27.27 -27.42
N GLY A 461 -14.71 -26.03 -27.05
CA GLY A 461 -15.18 -24.83 -27.75
C GLY A 461 -14.63 -24.69 -29.17
N LEU A 462 -13.33 -24.97 -29.36
CA LEU A 462 -12.72 -24.97 -30.71
C LEU A 462 -13.29 -26.08 -31.60
N THR A 463 -13.49 -27.28 -31.07
CA THR A 463 -14.10 -28.38 -31.82
C THR A 463 -15.54 -28.07 -32.20
N SER A 464 -16.34 -27.49 -31.30
CA SER A 464 -17.72 -27.07 -31.58
C SER A 464 -17.80 -25.93 -32.60
N ALA A 465 -16.75 -25.12 -32.71
CA ALA A 465 -16.63 -24.05 -33.71
C ALA A 465 -16.21 -24.58 -35.10
N GLY A 466 -15.86 -25.87 -35.21
CA GLY A 466 -15.46 -26.55 -36.46
C GLY A 466 -13.95 -26.65 -36.69
N VAL A 467 -13.13 -26.42 -35.66
CA VAL A 467 -11.69 -26.69 -35.71
C VAL A 467 -11.44 -28.19 -35.60
N ASP A 468 -10.45 -28.68 -36.34
CA ASP A 468 -10.03 -30.08 -36.26
C ASP A 468 -9.71 -30.49 -34.82
N PRO A 469 -10.22 -31.66 -34.34
CA PRO A 469 -10.03 -32.07 -32.95
C PRO A 469 -8.55 -32.22 -32.53
N ALA A 470 -7.64 -32.60 -33.45
CA ALA A 470 -6.22 -32.67 -33.13
C ALA A 470 -5.60 -31.28 -32.94
N GLN A 471 -6.00 -30.31 -33.77
CA GLN A 471 -5.59 -28.90 -33.62
C GLN A 471 -6.20 -28.27 -32.37
N ALA A 472 -7.46 -28.54 -32.07
CA ALA A 472 -8.12 -28.09 -30.86
C ALA A 472 -7.46 -28.65 -29.60
N ALA A 473 -7.06 -29.92 -29.59
CA ALA A 473 -6.32 -30.53 -28.50
C ALA A 473 -4.91 -29.92 -28.34
N ALA A 474 -4.20 -29.65 -29.43
CA ALA A 474 -2.90 -28.97 -29.38
C ALA A 474 -3.04 -27.53 -28.81
N ALA A 475 -4.06 -26.79 -29.25
CA ALA A 475 -4.37 -25.46 -28.77
C ALA A 475 -4.81 -25.41 -27.29
N SER A 476 -5.25 -26.53 -26.71
CA SER A 476 -5.68 -26.59 -25.31
C SER A 476 -4.53 -26.57 -24.29
N HIS A 477 -3.28 -26.76 -24.72
CA HIS A 477 -2.09 -26.76 -23.87
C HIS A 477 -1.52 -25.36 -23.58
N VAL A 478 -2.31 -24.30 -23.78
CA VAL A 478 -1.89 -22.92 -23.50
C VAL A 478 -1.71 -22.69 -22.00
N SER A 479 -0.73 -21.87 -21.65
CA SER A 479 -0.53 -21.41 -20.28
C SER A 479 -1.79 -20.73 -19.73
N PRO A 480 -2.34 -21.18 -18.59
CA PRO A 480 -3.47 -20.50 -17.93
C PRO A 480 -3.17 -19.03 -17.61
N VAL A 481 -1.92 -18.76 -17.22
CA VAL A 481 -1.41 -17.42 -16.94
C VAL A 481 -1.42 -16.57 -18.21
N GLY A 482 -0.90 -17.11 -19.33
CA GLY A 482 -0.91 -16.44 -20.63
C GLY A 482 -2.34 -16.14 -21.12
N SER A 483 -3.26 -17.11 -21.00
CA SER A 483 -4.66 -16.93 -21.38
C SER A 483 -5.36 -15.86 -20.57
N LEU A 484 -5.07 -15.77 -19.26
CA LEU A 484 -5.61 -14.74 -18.38
C LEU A 484 -5.11 -13.34 -18.76
N PHE A 485 -3.82 -13.25 -19.12
CA PHE A 485 -3.24 -11.98 -19.59
C PHE A 485 -3.71 -11.60 -20.97
N ALA A 486 -3.86 -12.55 -21.88
CA ALA A 486 -4.43 -12.30 -23.20
C ALA A 486 -5.85 -11.70 -23.08
N ALA A 487 -6.69 -12.30 -22.24
CA ALA A 487 -8.01 -11.75 -21.95
C ALA A 487 -7.93 -10.33 -21.35
N PHE A 488 -7.07 -10.12 -20.38
CA PHE A 488 -6.87 -8.82 -19.75
C PHE A 488 -6.36 -7.74 -20.72
N LEU A 489 -5.45 -8.12 -21.60
CA LEU A 489 -4.86 -7.21 -22.59
C LEU A 489 -5.75 -7.03 -23.84
N GLY A 490 -6.90 -7.74 -23.91
CA GLY A 490 -7.82 -7.64 -25.02
C GLY A 490 -7.30 -8.31 -26.30
N ASP A 491 -6.42 -9.29 -26.15
CA ASP A 491 -5.90 -10.06 -27.26
C ASP A 491 -6.67 -11.38 -27.40
N ASN A 492 -6.95 -11.77 -28.65
CA ASN A 492 -7.56 -13.06 -28.93
C ASN A 492 -6.46 -14.08 -29.25
N PRO A 493 -6.03 -14.91 -28.29
CA PRO A 493 -4.92 -15.84 -28.47
C PRO A 493 -5.25 -16.96 -29.48
N ILE A 494 -6.51 -17.15 -29.83
CA ILE A 494 -6.93 -18.17 -30.79
C ILE A 494 -6.32 -17.93 -32.18
N LYS A 495 -6.05 -16.66 -32.54
CA LYS A 495 -5.38 -16.33 -33.81
C LYS A 495 -3.99 -16.93 -33.93
N ASP A 496 -3.26 -16.94 -32.82
CA ASP A 496 -1.89 -17.49 -32.76
C ASP A 496 -1.91 -19.01 -32.62
N LEU A 497 -2.93 -19.55 -31.94
CA LEU A 497 -3.06 -21.01 -31.70
C LEU A 497 -3.61 -21.77 -32.88
N VAL A 498 -4.47 -21.15 -33.69
CA VAL A 498 -5.09 -21.76 -34.86
C VAL A 498 -4.94 -20.81 -36.06
N PRO A 499 -3.73 -20.50 -36.53
CA PRO A 499 -3.50 -19.44 -37.54
C PRO A 499 -4.03 -19.81 -38.93
N ASN A 500 -4.29 -21.09 -39.18
CA ASN A 500 -4.65 -21.61 -40.50
C ASN A 500 -6.17 -21.81 -40.69
N ALA A 501 -7.01 -21.35 -39.75
CA ALA A 501 -8.46 -21.43 -39.93
C ALA A 501 -8.92 -20.57 -41.12
N LYS A 502 -9.91 -21.08 -41.88
CA LYS A 502 -10.42 -20.40 -43.08
C LYS A 502 -11.95 -20.37 -43.09
N GLY A 503 -12.49 -19.40 -43.82
CA GLY A 503 -13.95 -19.25 -44.04
C GLY A 503 -14.72 -19.08 -42.73
N ALA A 504 -15.92 -19.61 -42.66
CA ALA A 504 -16.84 -19.45 -41.53
C ALA A 504 -16.27 -19.90 -40.18
N VAL A 505 -15.29 -20.81 -40.16
CA VAL A 505 -14.59 -21.21 -38.92
C VAL A 505 -13.71 -20.05 -38.44
N ALA A 506 -12.91 -19.47 -39.34
CA ALA A 506 -12.05 -18.33 -39.00
C ALA A 506 -12.86 -17.14 -38.50
N ASP A 507 -13.95 -16.81 -39.22
CA ASP A 507 -14.87 -15.69 -38.86
C ASP A 507 -15.43 -15.89 -37.43
N ARG A 508 -15.75 -17.14 -37.06
CA ARG A 508 -16.30 -17.46 -35.74
C ARG A 508 -15.24 -17.42 -34.63
N ILE A 509 -14.09 -18.05 -34.83
CA ILE A 509 -13.06 -18.19 -33.73
C ILE A 509 -12.22 -16.91 -33.54
N TYR A 510 -12.14 -16.06 -34.58
CA TYR A 510 -11.41 -14.79 -34.51
C TYR A 510 -12.31 -13.61 -34.11
N ASP A 511 -13.62 -13.86 -33.97
CA ASP A 511 -14.55 -12.87 -33.44
C ASP A 511 -14.15 -12.46 -32.01
N GLY A 512 -14.29 -11.17 -31.71
CA GLY A 512 -13.91 -10.60 -30.43
C GLY A 512 -14.65 -11.15 -29.21
N HIS A 513 -15.84 -11.74 -29.42
CA HIS A 513 -16.66 -12.35 -28.39
C HIS A 513 -16.33 -13.82 -28.12
N PHE A 514 -15.66 -14.51 -29.05
CA PHE A 514 -15.45 -15.95 -28.96
C PHE A 514 -14.57 -16.34 -27.79
N PHE A 515 -13.38 -15.73 -27.68
CA PHE A 515 -12.43 -16.07 -26.61
C PHE A 515 -12.94 -15.66 -25.21
N PRO A 516 -13.47 -14.43 -24.98
CA PRO A 516 -14.08 -14.09 -23.69
C PRO A 516 -15.20 -15.04 -23.27
N ASN A 517 -16.05 -15.46 -24.20
CA ASN A 517 -17.12 -16.43 -23.91
C ASN A 517 -16.54 -17.79 -23.53
N LEU A 518 -15.52 -18.26 -24.26
CA LEU A 518 -14.88 -19.55 -24.06
C LEU A 518 -14.21 -19.69 -22.68
N ILE A 519 -13.57 -18.62 -22.22
CA ILE A 519 -12.87 -18.63 -20.92
C ILE A 519 -13.77 -18.23 -19.75
N SER A 520 -15.00 -17.80 -19.96
CA SER A 520 -15.88 -17.25 -18.91
C SER A 520 -16.15 -18.23 -17.78
N ASP A 521 -16.42 -19.51 -18.07
CA ASP A 521 -16.64 -20.56 -17.04
C ASP A 521 -15.34 -20.97 -16.32
N PRO A 522 -14.21 -21.27 -17.01
CA PRO A 522 -12.90 -21.43 -16.35
C PRO A 522 -12.51 -20.24 -15.47
N PHE A 523 -12.73 -19.02 -15.94
CA PHE A 523 -12.45 -17.80 -15.20
C PHE A 523 -13.29 -17.70 -13.92
N ARG A 524 -14.59 -17.96 -14.01
CA ARG A 524 -15.48 -17.99 -12.84
C ARG A 524 -15.01 -19.01 -11.80
N HIS A 525 -14.52 -20.17 -12.22
CA HIS A 525 -13.95 -21.15 -11.29
C HIS A 525 -12.70 -20.63 -10.59
N GLY A 526 -11.83 -19.92 -11.29
CA GLY A 526 -10.69 -19.22 -10.70
C GLY A 526 -11.10 -18.14 -9.71
N LEU A 527 -12.12 -17.34 -10.04
CA LEU A 527 -12.67 -16.33 -9.13
C LEU A 527 -13.22 -16.94 -7.85
N LEU A 528 -13.89 -18.11 -7.95
CA LEU A 528 -14.40 -18.82 -6.77
C LEU A 528 -13.26 -19.15 -5.79
N ILE A 529 -12.15 -19.66 -6.27
CA ILE A 529 -10.98 -19.99 -5.45
C ILE A 529 -10.37 -18.70 -4.84
N ALA A 530 -10.15 -17.69 -5.67
CA ALA A 530 -9.56 -16.42 -5.24
C ALA A 530 -10.45 -15.69 -4.21
N PHE A 531 -11.75 -15.59 -4.45
CA PHE A 531 -12.67 -14.91 -3.54
C PHE A 531 -12.92 -15.72 -2.26
N THR A 532 -12.89 -17.05 -2.31
CA THR A 532 -12.92 -17.89 -1.10
C THR A 532 -11.71 -17.61 -0.22
N ALA A 533 -10.51 -17.47 -0.79
CA ALA A 533 -9.33 -17.08 -0.04
C ALA A 533 -9.48 -15.68 0.58
N SER A 534 -10.11 -14.72 -0.13
CA SER A 534 -10.45 -13.40 0.43
C SER A 534 -11.38 -13.50 1.62
N ILE A 535 -12.43 -14.32 1.53
CA ILE A 535 -13.38 -14.54 2.63
C ILE A 535 -12.64 -15.08 3.85
N ILE A 536 -11.78 -16.09 3.67
CA ILE A 536 -10.98 -16.65 4.77
C ILE A 536 -10.11 -15.56 5.41
N MET A 537 -9.39 -14.76 4.60
CA MET A 537 -8.55 -13.68 5.10
C MET A 537 -9.37 -12.63 5.87
N LEU A 538 -10.55 -12.26 5.39
CA LEU A 538 -11.45 -11.30 6.05
C LEU A 538 -12.02 -11.85 7.35
N LEU A 539 -12.35 -13.14 7.41
CA LEU A 539 -12.80 -13.79 8.65
C LEU A 539 -11.67 -13.87 9.68
N LEU A 540 -10.44 -14.18 9.25
CA LEU A 540 -9.26 -14.14 10.12
C LEU A 540 -9.00 -12.71 10.62
N ALA A 541 -9.14 -11.71 9.75
CA ALA A 541 -9.04 -10.29 10.13
C ALA A 541 -10.15 -9.89 11.11
N ALA A 542 -11.38 -10.37 10.92
CA ALA A 542 -12.48 -10.14 11.86
C ALA A 542 -12.21 -10.79 13.22
N GLY A 543 -11.67 -12.01 13.24
CA GLY A 543 -11.19 -12.68 14.45
C GLY A 543 -10.11 -11.88 15.17
N ALA A 544 -9.09 -11.40 14.43
CA ALA A 544 -8.05 -10.54 14.98
C ALA A 544 -8.63 -9.23 15.53
N SER A 545 -9.60 -8.62 14.83
CA SER A 545 -10.31 -7.43 15.31
C SER A 545 -11.07 -7.69 16.62
N LEU A 546 -11.70 -8.85 16.79
CA LEU A 546 -12.35 -9.24 18.03
C LEU A 546 -11.37 -9.46 19.18
N MET A 547 -10.16 -9.94 18.89
CA MET A 547 -9.10 -10.16 19.88
C MET A 547 -8.44 -8.88 20.38
N ARG A 548 -8.75 -7.73 19.81
CA ARG A 548 -8.16 -6.41 20.16
C ARG A 548 -8.36 -6.02 21.63
N GLY A 549 -9.38 -6.56 22.31
CA GLY A 549 -9.75 -6.20 23.67
C GLY A 549 -10.70 -4.99 23.72
N GLU A 550 -10.86 -4.44 24.90
CA GLU A 550 -11.63 -3.21 25.13
C GLU A 550 -10.88 -1.98 24.58
N ARG A 551 -11.53 -0.80 24.64
CA ARG A 551 -10.98 0.46 24.16
C ARG A 551 -9.69 0.77 24.94
N TYR A 552 -8.55 0.52 24.33
CA TYR A 552 -7.25 0.87 24.87
C TYR A 552 -6.81 2.20 24.25
N VAL A 553 -6.61 3.19 25.11
CA VAL A 553 -6.00 4.48 24.74
C VAL A 553 -4.77 4.62 25.64
N HIS A 554 -3.62 4.82 25.03
CA HIS A 554 -2.39 5.05 25.79
C HIS A 554 -2.51 6.37 26.56
N ASP A 555 -2.21 6.37 27.87
CA ASP A 555 -2.25 7.55 28.72
C ASP A 555 -0.94 8.34 28.60
N ASP A 556 -0.87 9.20 27.57
CA ASP A 556 0.29 10.07 27.35
C ASP A 556 0.57 10.97 28.59
N ALA A 557 -0.45 11.33 29.38
CA ALA A 557 -0.28 12.13 30.59
C ALA A 557 0.35 11.34 31.77
N ALA A 558 0.22 10.00 31.74
CA ALA A 558 0.93 9.14 32.69
C ALA A 558 2.41 9.07 32.38
N ASP A 559 2.76 8.99 31.08
CA ASP A 559 4.17 9.00 30.63
C ASP A 559 4.84 10.33 30.92
N ASP A 560 4.17 11.45 30.66
CA ASP A 560 4.67 12.80 30.97
C ASP A 560 4.89 12.97 32.48
N ARG A 561 3.98 12.45 33.32
CA ARG A 561 4.15 12.44 34.78
C ARG A 561 5.32 11.58 35.22
N ALA A 562 5.50 10.41 34.61
CA ALA A 562 6.62 9.52 34.90
C ALA A 562 7.96 10.12 34.46
N ALA A 563 7.98 10.79 33.29
CA ALA A 563 9.16 11.50 32.80
C ALA A 563 9.53 12.68 33.69
N ALA A 564 8.56 13.49 34.12
CA ALA A 564 8.76 14.59 35.06
C ALA A 564 9.25 14.10 36.43
N ALA A 565 8.70 13.01 36.96
CA ALA A 565 9.14 12.39 38.20
C ALA A 565 10.58 11.87 38.10
N GLY A 566 10.95 11.25 36.95
CA GLY A 566 12.31 10.79 36.68
C GLY A 566 13.32 11.94 36.52
N GLU A 567 12.90 13.06 35.95
CA GLU A 567 13.72 14.27 35.85
C GLU A 567 13.93 14.94 37.21
N HIS A 568 12.88 15.04 38.03
CA HIS A 568 12.99 15.48 39.41
C HIS A 568 13.92 14.60 40.25
N HIS A 569 13.88 13.27 40.05
CA HIS A 569 14.75 12.34 40.74
C HIS A 569 16.21 12.53 40.31
N ARG A 570 16.50 12.69 39.03
CA ARG A 570 17.86 12.97 38.51
C ARG A 570 18.40 14.32 38.98
N ILE A 571 17.54 15.35 39.02
CA ILE A 571 17.92 16.66 39.54
C ILE A 571 18.22 16.57 41.04
N ALA A 572 17.42 15.83 41.80
CA ALA A 572 17.65 15.60 43.22
C ALA A 572 18.95 14.81 43.48
N GLU A 573 19.25 13.78 42.69
CA GLU A 573 20.51 13.04 42.75
C GLU A 573 21.71 13.92 42.36
N ALA A 574 21.58 14.76 41.33
CA ALA A 574 22.65 15.69 40.93
C ALA A 574 22.93 16.73 42.02
N LEU A 575 21.88 17.28 42.66
CA LEU A 575 22.02 18.22 43.77
C LEU A 575 22.57 17.58 45.01
N ALA A 576 22.25 16.31 45.29
CA ALA A 576 22.84 15.55 46.40
C ALA A 576 24.33 15.27 46.14
N ALA A 577 24.73 14.92 44.92
CA ALA A 577 26.12 14.73 44.52
C ALA A 577 26.94 16.04 44.58
N GLU A 578 26.37 17.19 44.24
CA GLU A 578 27.00 18.51 44.43
C GLU A 578 27.08 18.91 45.90
N GLY A 579 26.07 18.55 46.71
CA GLY A 579 26.08 18.75 48.16
C GLY A 579 27.20 17.98 48.89
N ASP A 580 27.43 16.72 48.48
CA ASP A 580 28.56 15.91 49.00
C ASP A 580 29.93 16.45 48.52
N ALA A 581 30.01 17.07 47.35
CA ALA A 581 31.26 17.68 46.86
C ALA A 581 31.62 19.00 47.56
N LEU A 582 30.68 19.65 48.24
CA LEU A 582 30.87 20.87 49.02
C LEU A 582 31.07 20.63 50.50
N SER A 583 31.04 19.37 51.02
CA SER A 583 31.45 19.04 52.35
C SER A 583 32.98 19.09 52.47
N VAL A 584 33.49 20.25 52.85
CA VAL A 584 34.91 20.48 53.22
C VAL A 584 35.30 19.53 54.34
N PRO A 585 36.45 18.82 54.25
CA PRO A 585 36.89 18.00 55.36
C PRO A 585 37.13 18.85 56.60
N ALA A 586 36.41 18.56 57.66
CA ALA A 586 36.64 19.08 58.99
C ALA A 586 37.99 18.54 59.50
N GLY A 587 39.02 19.37 59.48
CA GLY A 587 40.33 19.08 59.98
C GLY A 587 41.17 20.34 60.17
N LEU A 588 40.80 21.16 61.15
CA LEU A 588 41.73 22.08 61.82
C LEU A 588 41.27 22.26 63.27
N GLU A 589 42.13 21.77 64.17
CA GLU A 589 41.96 21.73 65.61
C GLU A 589 41.70 23.05 66.26
N ALA A 590 40.93 22.96 67.32
CA ALA A 590 40.65 24.02 68.28
C ALA A 590 41.90 24.62 68.90
N SER A 591 41.97 25.93 69.00
CA SER A 591 42.75 26.67 69.99
C SER A 591 41.80 27.52 70.80
N ASP A 592 41.73 27.18 72.07
CA ASP A 592 41.09 27.89 73.15
C ASP A 592 41.28 29.42 73.10
N ARG A 593 40.27 30.17 73.43
CA ARG A 593 40.18 31.17 74.47
C ARG A 593 38.98 32.07 74.43
N ASP A 594 38.42 32.23 75.66
CA ASP A 594 37.68 33.33 76.25
C ASP A 594 36.21 33.55 75.83
N GLU A 595 35.37 33.07 76.72
CA GLU A 595 34.60 33.72 77.80
C GLU A 595 33.89 35.04 77.49
N ASP A 596 32.67 34.99 77.92
CA ASP A 596 31.80 36.08 78.42
C ASP A 596 31.12 37.08 77.51
N ALA A 597 29.84 37.01 77.57
CA ALA A 597 28.97 38.08 78.00
C ALA A 597 27.60 38.21 77.24
N LEU A 598 26.59 38.11 78.07
CA LEU A 598 25.30 38.81 77.98
C LEU A 598 24.20 38.26 77.04
N SER A 599 23.34 37.44 77.61
CA SER A 599 22.05 37.81 78.23
C SER A 599 21.14 38.73 77.44
N GLY A 600 19.98 38.21 77.19
CA GLY A 600 18.81 39.04 77.23
C GLY A 600 17.93 39.14 75.97
N GLY A 601 16.74 38.71 76.12
CA GLY A 601 15.64 39.36 75.41
C GLY A 601 14.67 38.53 74.59
N ARG A 602 13.77 37.83 75.24
CA ARG A 602 12.28 37.85 75.08
C ARG A 602 11.74 38.31 73.72
N ALA A 603 11.05 37.48 73.02
CA ALA A 603 9.60 37.19 73.13
C ALA A 603 8.70 37.93 72.12
N ARG A 604 7.81 37.14 71.50
CA ARG A 604 6.48 37.45 70.95
C ARG A 604 6.41 38.24 69.61
N ARG A 605 5.92 37.72 68.54
CA ARG A 605 4.52 37.30 68.20
C ARG A 605 4.55 36.38 66.99
#